data_c893225546244c190e72a649c7239f08
#
_entry.id   c893225546244c190e72a649c7239f08
#
_cell.length_a   1.000
_cell.length_b   1.000
_cell.length_c   1.000
_cell.angle_alpha   90.00
_cell.angle_beta   90.00
_cell.angle_gamma   90.00
#
_symmetry.space_group_name_H-M   'P 1'
#
loop_
_entity.id
_entity.type
_entity.pdbx_description
1 polymer ?
#
loop_
_entity_poly.entity_id
_entity_poly.type
_entity_poly.pdbx_seq_one_letter_code
_entity_poly.pdbx_strand_id
1 'polypeptide(L)'
;MPGVLGETFRLLAGNLHLFTLLVLTVWLPGHLALNYLEFFGPPADPGFQSLRLAFLLQACFDPLVVAAIVSALARIKVGLPAPYAETLIEGLRAWPRLVLVRFLIYTALALPLGLALALGARPGSGRVLGGVIGIVLGVGATVLVMRVAVVDAVVVLENGNVRTAWSRAAALTVGRRRAIFGTLVLIFALLVALVISLGFLLRAVPQLNHFVVRVLVDCALSVGQSAFPIALFLFYWRARG
;
A
#
# COMPACT_ATOMS: atom_id res chain seq x y z
N MET A 1 16.27 3.91 -16.18
CA MET A 1 15.18 3.74 -15.19
C MET A 1 13.87 3.17 -15.77
N PRO A 2 13.64 3.11 -17.05
CA PRO A 2 12.50 2.34 -17.59
C PRO A 2 12.48 0.85 -17.17
N GLY A 3 13.63 0.32 -16.72
CA GLY A 3 13.74 -1.08 -16.34
C GLY A 3 12.96 -1.55 -15.10
N VAL A 4 12.76 -0.72 -14.02
CA VAL A 4 12.06 -1.17 -12.81
C VAL A 4 10.56 -1.29 -13.07
N LEU A 5 9.96 -0.29 -13.70
CA LEU A 5 8.53 -0.31 -14.00
C LEU A 5 8.15 -1.47 -14.93
N GLY A 6 8.90 -1.63 -16.03
CA GLY A 6 8.66 -2.75 -16.95
C GLY A 6 8.86 -4.13 -16.30
N GLU A 7 9.86 -4.25 -15.42
CA GLU A 7 10.11 -5.47 -14.64
C GLU A 7 8.99 -5.71 -13.61
N THR A 8 8.47 -4.65 -12.96
CA THR A 8 7.33 -4.74 -12.04
C THR A 8 6.12 -5.36 -12.73
N PHE A 9 5.71 -4.82 -13.87
CA PHE A 9 4.56 -5.34 -14.60
C PHE A 9 4.81 -6.72 -15.21
N ARG A 10 6.03 -7.02 -15.63
CA ARG A 10 6.39 -8.36 -16.12
C ARG A 10 6.31 -9.40 -14.99
N LEU A 11 6.81 -9.09 -13.79
CA LEU A 11 6.70 -9.98 -12.63
C LEU A 11 5.25 -10.15 -12.19
N LEU A 12 4.48 -9.07 -12.17
CA LEU A 12 3.06 -9.12 -11.83
C LEU A 12 2.30 -10.00 -12.83
N ALA A 13 2.45 -9.77 -14.12
CA ALA A 13 1.77 -10.53 -15.17
C ALA A 13 2.23 -12.00 -15.23
N GLY A 14 3.55 -12.24 -15.10
CA GLY A 14 4.11 -13.60 -15.14
C GLY A 14 3.74 -14.46 -13.93
N ASN A 15 3.33 -13.83 -12.80
CA ASN A 15 2.92 -14.54 -11.59
C ASN A 15 1.53 -14.09 -11.11
N LEU A 16 0.67 -13.66 -12.05
CA LEU A 16 -0.63 -13.07 -11.74
C LEU A 16 -1.49 -14.00 -10.88
N HIS A 17 -1.52 -15.30 -11.18
CA HIS A 17 -2.28 -16.29 -10.41
C HIS A 17 -1.84 -16.34 -8.95
N LEU A 18 -0.54 -16.37 -8.66
CA LEU A 18 0.00 -16.40 -7.31
C LEU A 18 -0.37 -15.11 -6.55
N PHE A 19 -0.11 -13.95 -7.15
CA PHE A 19 -0.41 -12.67 -6.50
C PHE A 19 -1.90 -12.45 -6.31
N THR A 20 -2.73 -12.88 -7.27
CA THR A 20 -4.19 -12.86 -7.11
C THR A 20 -4.63 -13.71 -5.92
N LEU A 21 -4.14 -14.94 -5.78
CA LEU A 21 -4.47 -15.79 -4.65
C LEU A 21 -4.05 -15.17 -3.32
N LEU A 22 -2.81 -14.66 -3.21
CA LEU A 22 -2.30 -14.01 -1.99
C LEU A 22 -3.15 -12.79 -1.60
N VAL A 23 -3.48 -11.94 -2.57
CA VAL A 23 -4.27 -10.74 -2.33
C VAL A 23 -5.71 -11.09 -1.97
N LEU A 24 -6.35 -11.97 -2.73
CA LEU A 24 -7.77 -12.31 -2.52
C LEU A 24 -8.00 -13.06 -1.21
N THR A 25 -7.08 -13.93 -0.79
CA THR A 25 -7.20 -14.62 0.51
C THR A 25 -7.35 -13.64 1.66
N VAL A 26 -6.67 -12.50 1.58
CA VAL A 26 -6.68 -11.49 2.65
C VAL A 26 -7.77 -10.45 2.41
N TRP A 27 -7.90 -9.94 1.18
CA TRP A 27 -8.76 -8.79 0.88
C TRP A 27 -10.19 -9.13 0.49
N LEU A 28 -10.47 -10.33 -0.05
CA LEU A 28 -11.83 -10.70 -0.42
C LEU A 28 -12.84 -10.64 0.75
N PRO A 29 -12.53 -11.18 1.95
CA PRO A 29 -13.41 -11.02 3.09
C PRO A 29 -13.61 -9.55 3.50
N GLY A 30 -12.54 -8.74 3.43
CA GLY A 30 -12.59 -7.31 3.71
C GLY A 30 -13.48 -6.54 2.73
N HIS A 31 -13.32 -6.79 1.43
CA HIS A 31 -14.15 -6.15 0.40
C HIS A 31 -15.61 -6.58 0.48
N LEU A 32 -15.88 -7.86 0.79
CA LEU A 32 -17.23 -8.33 1.03
C LEU A 32 -17.86 -7.58 2.20
N ALA A 33 -17.16 -7.44 3.32
CA ALA A 33 -17.66 -6.73 4.49
C ALA A 33 -17.90 -5.23 4.22
N LEU A 34 -16.93 -4.55 3.57
CA LEU A 34 -17.04 -3.12 3.26
C LEU A 34 -18.20 -2.84 2.29
N ASN A 35 -18.27 -3.59 1.20
CA ASN A 35 -19.35 -3.42 0.22
C ASN A 35 -20.70 -3.83 0.81
N TYR A 36 -20.76 -4.84 1.68
CA TYR A 36 -22.00 -5.19 2.38
C TYR A 36 -22.52 -4.03 3.23
N LEU A 37 -21.63 -3.37 3.98
CA LEU A 37 -22.00 -2.20 4.78
C LEU A 37 -22.42 -1.01 3.90
N GLU A 38 -21.80 -0.82 2.74
CA GLU A 38 -22.18 0.25 1.81
C GLU A 38 -23.57 0.03 1.18
N PHE A 39 -23.88 -1.22 0.79
CA PHE A 39 -25.14 -1.53 0.08
C PHE A 39 -26.31 -1.85 1.00
N PHE A 40 -26.05 -2.43 2.17
CA PHE A 40 -27.08 -2.98 3.07
C PHE A 40 -26.99 -2.44 4.50
N GLY A 41 -26.01 -1.60 4.79
CA GLY A 41 -25.80 -1.03 6.13
C GLY A 41 -26.89 -0.02 6.53
N PRO A 42 -27.02 0.28 7.83
CA PRO A 42 -27.98 1.25 8.31
C PRO A 42 -27.70 2.67 7.75
N PRO A 43 -28.74 3.45 7.46
CA PRO A 43 -28.59 4.78 6.85
C PRO A 43 -27.90 5.84 7.73
N ALA A 44 -27.64 5.54 9.00
CA ALA A 44 -26.99 6.46 9.92
C ALA A 44 -25.48 6.49 9.68
N ASP A 45 -25.03 7.49 8.97
CA ASP A 45 -23.62 7.86 8.73
C ASP A 45 -22.74 6.72 8.17
N PRO A 46 -23.19 6.04 7.08
CA PRO A 46 -22.51 4.87 6.53
C PRO A 46 -21.09 5.19 6.07
N GLY A 47 -20.81 6.42 5.64
CA GLY A 47 -19.49 6.84 5.17
C GLY A 47 -18.41 6.81 6.23
N PHE A 48 -18.73 7.17 7.47
CA PHE A 48 -17.73 7.23 8.55
C PHE A 48 -17.43 5.85 9.13
N GLN A 49 -18.41 4.96 9.19
CA GLN A 49 -18.21 3.59 9.68
C GLN A 49 -17.43 2.74 8.66
N SER A 50 -17.77 2.84 7.38
CA SER A 50 -17.05 2.14 6.31
C SER A 50 -15.60 2.61 6.20
N LEU A 51 -15.35 3.92 6.36
CA LEU A 51 -14.00 4.51 6.34
C LEU A 51 -13.16 4.01 7.51
N ARG A 52 -13.70 3.96 8.73
CA ARG A 52 -13.02 3.40 9.91
C ARG A 52 -12.67 1.93 9.74
N LEU A 53 -13.63 1.13 9.26
CA LEU A 53 -13.40 -0.28 9.01
C LEU A 53 -12.36 -0.48 7.91
N ALA A 54 -12.42 0.29 6.82
CA ALA A 54 -11.42 0.25 5.76
C ALA A 54 -10.01 0.54 6.29
N PHE A 55 -9.84 1.57 7.12
CA PHE A 55 -8.56 1.89 7.76
C PHE A 55 -8.06 0.77 8.66
N LEU A 56 -8.92 0.17 9.49
CA LEU A 56 -8.53 -0.93 10.36
C LEU A 56 -8.11 -2.16 9.56
N LEU A 57 -8.89 -2.53 8.54
CA LEU A 57 -8.56 -3.63 7.65
C LEU A 57 -7.24 -3.37 6.93
N GLN A 58 -7.04 -2.17 6.40
CA GLN A 58 -5.82 -1.79 5.72
C GLN A 58 -4.61 -1.81 6.65
N ALA A 59 -4.72 -1.24 7.85
CA ALA A 59 -3.63 -1.20 8.82
C ALA A 59 -3.20 -2.61 9.28
N CYS A 60 -4.15 -3.53 9.43
CA CYS A 60 -3.89 -4.89 9.91
C CYS A 60 -3.51 -5.87 8.79
N PHE A 61 -4.21 -5.84 7.68
CA PHE A 61 -4.11 -6.90 6.66
C PHE A 61 -3.20 -6.55 5.48
N ASP A 62 -3.07 -5.27 5.10
CA ASP A 62 -2.15 -4.88 4.02
C ASP A 62 -0.69 -5.30 4.31
N PRO A 63 -0.15 -5.17 5.55
CA PRO A 63 1.17 -5.69 5.86
C PRO A 63 1.34 -7.20 5.61
N LEU A 64 0.29 -7.99 5.80
CA LEU A 64 0.32 -9.44 5.54
C LEU A 64 0.49 -9.73 4.04
N VAL A 65 -0.32 -9.07 3.21
CA VAL A 65 -0.22 -9.21 1.75
C VAL A 65 1.16 -8.80 1.26
N VAL A 66 1.66 -7.66 1.73
CA VAL A 66 2.99 -7.16 1.35
C VAL A 66 4.08 -8.13 1.78
N ALA A 67 4.03 -8.68 3.00
CA ALA A 67 5.00 -9.66 3.47
C ALA A 67 4.99 -10.93 2.61
N ALA A 68 3.80 -11.46 2.28
CA ALA A 68 3.66 -12.63 1.43
C ALA A 68 4.20 -12.37 0.00
N ILE A 69 3.88 -11.22 -0.59
CA ILE A 69 4.39 -10.82 -1.93
C ILE A 69 5.93 -10.71 -1.91
N VAL A 70 6.51 -10.07 -0.89
CA VAL A 70 7.96 -9.92 -0.77
C VAL A 70 8.64 -11.28 -0.61
N SER A 71 8.08 -12.19 0.18
CA SER A 71 8.59 -13.57 0.32
C SER A 71 8.53 -14.33 -1.01
N ALA A 72 7.39 -14.25 -1.72
CA ALA A 72 7.24 -14.86 -3.04
C ALA A 72 8.28 -14.33 -4.04
N LEU A 73 8.46 -13.01 -4.09
CA LEU A 73 9.42 -12.36 -4.99
C LEU A 73 10.86 -12.75 -4.68
N ALA A 74 11.23 -12.89 -3.40
CA ALA A 74 12.56 -13.33 -3.02
C ALA A 74 12.86 -14.74 -3.55
N ARG A 75 11.90 -15.66 -3.42
CA ARG A 75 12.01 -17.02 -3.98
C ARG A 75 12.13 -17.01 -5.52
N ILE A 76 11.25 -16.27 -6.20
CA ILE A 76 11.26 -16.13 -7.66
C ILE A 76 12.61 -15.58 -8.15
N LYS A 77 13.19 -14.59 -7.45
CA LYS A 77 14.46 -13.97 -7.84
C LYS A 77 15.68 -14.89 -7.70
N VAL A 78 15.62 -15.85 -6.80
CA VAL A 78 16.70 -16.88 -6.66
C VAL A 78 16.38 -18.15 -7.44
N GLY A 79 15.35 -18.16 -8.27
CA GLY A 79 14.97 -19.30 -9.11
C GLY A 79 14.29 -20.45 -8.36
N LEU A 80 13.82 -20.21 -7.14
CA LEU A 80 13.11 -21.20 -6.35
C LEU A 80 11.59 -21.15 -6.63
N PRO A 81 10.88 -22.28 -6.50
CA PRO A 81 9.43 -22.29 -6.57
C PRO A 81 8.86 -21.44 -5.43
N ALA A 82 7.80 -20.70 -5.73
CA ALA A 82 7.08 -19.86 -4.76
C ALA A 82 5.64 -20.41 -4.57
N PRO A 83 5.48 -21.56 -3.87
CA PRO A 83 4.15 -22.12 -3.65
C PRO A 83 3.35 -21.20 -2.72
N TYR A 84 2.06 -21.05 -3.01
CA TYR A 84 1.14 -20.17 -2.29
C TYR A 84 1.19 -20.35 -0.76
N ALA A 85 1.07 -21.60 -0.29
CA ALA A 85 0.99 -21.88 1.15
C ALA A 85 2.27 -21.47 1.91
N GLU A 86 3.44 -21.76 1.33
CA GLU A 86 4.72 -21.42 1.96
C GLU A 86 4.94 -19.92 2.01
N THR A 87 4.64 -19.22 0.90
CA THR A 87 4.79 -17.75 0.85
C THR A 87 3.83 -17.05 1.81
N LEU A 88 2.60 -17.56 1.96
CA LEU A 88 1.64 -17.04 2.94
C LEU A 88 2.10 -17.28 4.38
N ILE A 89 2.63 -18.47 4.71
CA ILE A 89 3.15 -18.79 6.04
C ILE A 89 4.38 -17.92 6.37
N GLU A 90 5.29 -17.72 5.41
CA GLU A 90 6.42 -16.80 5.58
C GLU A 90 5.94 -15.36 5.82
N GLY A 91 4.93 -14.93 5.06
CA GLY A 91 4.27 -13.63 5.26
C GLY A 91 3.66 -13.50 6.66
N LEU A 92 2.94 -14.52 7.14
CA LEU A 92 2.35 -14.54 8.48
C LEU A 92 3.42 -14.45 9.59
N ARG A 93 4.58 -15.08 9.42
CA ARG A 93 5.69 -14.99 10.38
C ARG A 93 6.30 -13.57 10.43
N ALA A 94 6.36 -12.87 9.29
CA ALA A 94 6.88 -11.51 9.23
C ALA A 94 5.83 -10.45 9.62
N TRP A 95 4.54 -10.79 9.50
CA TRP A 95 3.40 -9.88 9.65
C TRP A 95 3.43 -9.04 10.94
N PRO A 96 3.60 -9.59 12.17
CA PRO A 96 3.52 -8.79 13.39
C PRO A 96 4.59 -7.69 13.43
N ARG A 97 5.80 -8.01 12.94
CA ARG A 97 6.90 -7.04 12.87
C ARG A 97 6.60 -5.94 11.85
N LEU A 98 6.02 -6.31 10.71
CA LEU A 98 5.68 -5.36 9.67
C LEU A 98 4.53 -4.44 10.09
N VAL A 99 3.51 -4.98 10.77
CA VAL A 99 2.43 -4.19 11.39
C VAL A 99 3.01 -3.16 12.36
N LEU A 100 3.92 -3.57 13.26
CA LEU A 100 4.55 -2.67 14.21
C LEU A 100 5.33 -1.54 13.52
N VAL A 101 6.16 -1.87 12.52
CA VAL A 101 6.93 -0.89 11.76
C VAL A 101 6.01 0.10 11.05
N ARG A 102 4.98 -0.37 10.37
CA ARG A 102 4.01 0.48 9.67
C ARG A 102 3.19 1.32 10.64
N PHE A 103 2.77 0.77 11.77
CA PHE A 103 2.09 1.53 12.81
C PHE A 103 2.94 2.71 13.29
N LEU A 104 4.23 2.50 13.54
CA LEU A 104 5.14 3.58 13.93
C LEU A 104 5.29 4.64 12.83
N ILE A 105 5.40 4.23 11.56
CA ILE A 105 5.47 5.15 10.43
C ILE A 105 4.17 5.95 10.32
N TYR A 106 3.02 5.30 10.33
CA TYR A 106 1.72 5.97 10.22
C TYR A 106 1.46 6.91 11.38
N THR A 107 1.81 6.53 12.62
CA THR A 107 1.69 7.41 13.78
C THR A 107 2.60 8.64 13.65
N ALA A 108 3.86 8.44 13.23
CA ALA A 108 4.79 9.55 12.99
C ALA A 108 4.32 10.51 11.90
N LEU A 109 3.53 10.05 10.94
CA LEU A 109 2.95 10.88 9.87
C LEU A 109 1.62 11.50 10.26
N ALA A 110 0.76 10.75 10.96
CA ALA A 110 -0.60 11.17 11.30
C ALA A 110 -0.63 12.26 12.37
N LEU A 111 0.25 12.21 13.37
CA LEU A 111 0.29 13.20 14.45
C LEU A 111 0.54 14.63 13.96
N PRO A 112 1.61 14.90 13.17
CA PRO A 112 1.85 16.25 12.67
C PRO A 112 0.79 16.70 11.66
N LEU A 113 0.28 15.78 10.82
CA LEU A 113 -0.79 16.10 9.88
C LEU A 113 -2.10 16.45 10.60
N GLY A 114 -2.46 15.69 11.63
CA GLY A 114 -3.63 15.97 12.47
C GLY A 114 -3.53 17.35 13.16
N LEU A 115 -2.34 17.70 13.67
CA LEU A 115 -2.08 19.02 14.25
C LEU A 115 -2.25 20.14 13.19
N ALA A 116 -1.70 19.97 12.00
CA ALA A 116 -1.84 20.95 10.92
C ALA A 116 -3.31 21.14 10.50
N LEU A 117 -4.09 20.06 10.42
CA LEU A 117 -5.52 20.12 10.12
C LEU A 117 -6.30 20.82 11.25
N ALA A 118 -6.00 20.51 12.52
CA ALA A 118 -6.65 21.15 13.67
C ALA A 118 -6.36 22.66 13.74
N LEU A 119 -5.15 23.09 13.38
CA LEU A 119 -4.80 24.52 13.28
C LEU A 119 -5.47 25.17 12.07
N GLY A 120 -5.51 24.50 10.92
CA GLY A 120 -6.14 25.00 9.70
C GLY A 120 -7.66 25.14 9.77
N ALA A 121 -8.30 24.38 10.67
CA ALA A 121 -9.74 24.49 10.94
C ALA A 121 -10.13 25.78 11.71
N ARG A 122 -9.16 26.49 12.31
CA ARG A 122 -9.41 27.74 13.02
C ARG A 122 -9.60 28.90 12.04
N PRO A 123 -10.57 29.80 12.24
CA PRO A 123 -10.77 30.97 11.39
C PRO A 123 -9.63 31.99 11.52
N GLY A 124 -9.45 32.83 10.49
CA GLY A 124 -8.46 33.90 10.47
C GLY A 124 -7.03 33.40 10.22
N SER A 125 -6.07 33.93 10.98
CA SER A 125 -4.63 33.61 10.85
C SER A 125 -4.30 32.14 11.06
N GLY A 126 -5.13 31.40 11.80
CA GLY A 126 -4.98 29.96 12.02
C GLY A 126 -5.05 29.15 10.72
N ARG A 127 -5.89 29.57 9.77
CA ARG A 127 -6.02 28.89 8.47
C ARG A 127 -4.74 29.01 7.63
N VAL A 128 -4.12 30.21 7.59
CA VAL A 128 -2.86 30.42 6.87
C VAL A 128 -1.73 29.65 7.54
N LEU A 129 -1.63 29.73 8.87
CA LEU A 129 -0.61 29.01 9.63
C LEU A 129 -0.74 27.50 9.48
N GLY A 130 -1.96 26.97 9.59
CA GLY A 130 -2.25 25.54 9.38
C GLY A 130 -1.91 25.09 7.97
N GLY A 131 -2.18 25.91 6.96
CA GLY A 131 -1.80 25.64 5.56
C GLY A 131 -0.28 25.57 5.36
N VAL A 132 0.47 26.53 5.88
CA VAL A 132 1.94 26.56 5.79
C VAL A 132 2.54 25.36 6.53
N ILE A 133 2.10 25.10 7.75
CA ILE A 133 2.54 23.94 8.53
C ILE A 133 2.19 22.64 7.79
N GLY A 134 0.99 22.53 7.22
CA GLY A 134 0.56 21.38 6.46
C GLY A 134 1.45 21.10 5.25
N ILE A 135 1.85 22.13 4.51
CA ILE A 135 2.78 21.99 3.38
C ILE A 135 4.16 21.52 3.85
N VAL A 136 4.73 22.16 4.87
CA VAL A 136 6.05 21.79 5.41
C VAL A 136 6.05 20.35 5.92
N LEU A 137 5.01 19.96 6.67
CA LEU A 137 4.87 18.60 7.20
C LEU A 137 4.61 17.59 6.07
N GLY A 138 3.83 17.94 5.06
CA GLY A 138 3.60 17.10 3.88
C GLY A 138 4.89 16.81 3.10
N VAL A 139 5.72 17.82 2.90
CA VAL A 139 7.05 17.64 2.29
C VAL A 139 7.94 16.77 3.18
N GLY A 140 7.99 17.06 4.49
CA GLY A 140 8.75 16.24 5.45
C GLY A 140 8.29 14.78 5.47
N ALA A 141 6.98 14.55 5.47
CA ALA A 141 6.38 13.22 5.40
C ALA A 141 6.78 12.48 4.12
N THR A 142 6.70 13.14 2.97
CA THR A 142 7.13 12.57 1.68
C THR A 142 8.61 12.16 1.71
N VAL A 143 9.47 13.02 2.22
CA VAL A 143 10.90 12.72 2.37
C VAL A 143 11.13 11.52 3.30
N LEU A 144 10.40 11.46 4.43
CA LEU A 144 10.47 10.36 5.38
C LEU A 144 10.03 9.04 4.74
N VAL A 145 8.87 9.03 4.07
CA VAL A 145 8.36 7.85 3.36
C VAL A 145 9.36 7.37 2.30
N MET A 146 9.93 8.28 1.51
CA MET A 146 10.94 7.91 0.52
C MET A 146 12.24 7.39 1.15
N ARG A 147 12.58 7.86 2.35
CA ARG A 147 13.76 7.39 3.08
C ARG A 147 13.61 5.95 3.58
N VAL A 148 12.40 5.54 3.92
CA VAL A 148 12.10 4.20 4.44
C VAL A 148 11.31 3.34 3.45
N ALA A 149 11.21 3.75 2.20
CA ALA A 149 10.34 3.12 1.20
C ALA A 149 10.55 1.61 1.05
N VAL A 150 11.78 1.12 1.23
CA VAL A 150 12.11 -0.32 1.11
C VAL A 150 12.09 -1.06 2.46
N VAL A 151 11.58 -0.42 3.53
CA VAL A 151 11.60 -1.00 4.88
C VAL A 151 10.87 -2.34 4.97
N ASP A 152 9.77 -2.48 4.23
CA ASP A 152 8.98 -3.71 4.20
C ASP A 152 9.83 -4.90 3.74
N ALA A 153 10.59 -4.72 2.65
CA ALA A 153 11.49 -5.75 2.15
C ALA A 153 12.62 -6.08 3.15
N VAL A 154 13.17 -5.07 3.82
CA VAL A 154 14.21 -5.26 4.86
C VAL A 154 13.65 -6.05 6.04
N VAL A 155 12.47 -5.69 6.56
CA VAL A 155 11.82 -6.37 7.70
C VAL A 155 11.52 -7.83 7.39
N VAL A 156 11.02 -8.11 6.19
CA VAL A 156 10.64 -9.47 5.78
C VAL A 156 11.87 -10.35 5.55
N LEU A 157 12.90 -9.82 4.89
CA LEU A 157 14.02 -10.63 4.39
C LEU A 157 15.25 -10.63 5.31
N GLU A 158 15.49 -9.56 6.06
CA GLU A 158 16.69 -9.46 6.91
C GLU A 158 16.40 -9.78 8.39
N ASN A 159 15.14 -10.04 8.76
CA ASN A 159 14.71 -10.41 10.13
C ASN A 159 15.20 -9.47 11.24
N GLY A 160 15.56 -8.22 10.88
CA GLY A 160 16.11 -7.22 11.78
C GLY A 160 15.07 -6.63 12.75
N ASN A 161 15.58 -6.05 13.86
CA ASN A 161 14.77 -5.23 14.74
C ASN A 161 14.28 -3.96 14.01
N VAL A 162 13.20 -3.34 14.48
CA VAL A 162 12.61 -2.12 13.89
C VAL A 162 13.67 -1.04 13.63
N ARG A 163 14.52 -0.77 14.61
CA ARG A 163 15.59 0.25 14.52
C ARG A 163 16.63 -0.07 13.44
N THR A 164 17.06 -1.33 13.38
CA THR A 164 18.05 -1.78 12.37
C THR A 164 17.42 -1.77 10.97
N ALA A 165 16.17 -2.22 10.84
CA ALA A 165 15.44 -2.19 9.58
C ALA A 165 15.28 -0.76 9.05
N TRP A 166 14.98 0.20 9.92
CA TRP A 166 14.85 1.61 9.57
C TRP A 166 16.18 2.21 9.06
N SER A 167 17.26 2.02 9.80
CA SER A 167 18.58 2.52 9.39
C SER A 167 19.07 1.86 8.10
N ARG A 168 18.82 0.55 7.94
CA ARG A 168 19.17 -0.21 6.75
C ARG A 168 18.39 0.25 5.52
N ALA A 169 17.06 0.40 5.64
CA ALA A 169 16.21 0.94 4.57
C ALA A 169 16.66 2.34 4.16
N ALA A 170 16.97 3.21 5.12
CA ALA A 170 17.44 4.55 4.86
C ALA A 170 18.78 4.56 4.09
N ALA A 171 19.70 3.65 4.41
CA ALA A 171 20.97 3.49 3.70
C ALA A 171 20.77 3.00 2.26
N LEU A 172 19.91 1.99 2.05
CA LEU A 172 19.62 1.41 0.74
C LEU A 172 18.91 2.39 -0.24
N THR A 173 18.22 3.39 0.28
CA THR A 173 17.51 4.40 -0.55
C THR A 173 18.38 5.61 -0.92
N VAL A 174 19.59 5.75 -0.37
CA VAL A 174 20.50 6.85 -0.71
C VAL A 174 20.81 6.83 -2.22
N GLY A 175 20.74 8.01 -2.85
CA GLY A 175 20.97 8.18 -4.30
C GLY A 175 19.83 7.68 -5.20
N ARG A 176 18.86 6.90 -4.68
CA ARG A 176 17.78 6.29 -5.46
C ARG A 176 16.38 6.88 -5.21
N ARG A 177 16.26 7.81 -4.24
CA ARG A 177 14.96 8.37 -3.79
C ARG A 177 14.14 8.98 -4.91
N ARG A 178 14.76 9.74 -5.83
CA ARG A 178 14.07 10.33 -7.00
C ARG A 178 13.49 9.26 -7.92
N ALA A 179 14.23 8.17 -8.12
CA ALA A 179 13.79 7.05 -8.94
C ALA A 179 12.63 6.29 -8.30
N ILE A 180 12.72 6.02 -6.99
CA ILE A 180 11.65 5.41 -6.21
C ILE A 180 10.40 6.28 -6.31
N PHE A 181 10.51 7.57 -5.99
CA PHE A 181 9.41 8.53 -6.07
C PHE A 181 8.74 8.54 -7.45
N GLY A 182 9.53 8.73 -8.52
CA GLY A 182 8.99 8.76 -9.87
C GLY A 182 8.30 7.46 -10.29
N THR A 183 8.84 6.30 -9.87
CA THR A 183 8.20 5.00 -10.15
C THR A 183 6.88 4.86 -9.39
N LEU A 184 6.84 5.22 -8.10
CA LEU A 184 5.62 5.13 -7.28
C LEU A 184 4.55 6.11 -7.77
N VAL A 185 4.93 7.34 -8.13
CA VAL A 185 4.00 8.34 -8.71
C VAL A 185 3.41 7.82 -10.01
N LEU A 186 4.20 7.19 -10.87
CA LEU A 186 3.70 6.65 -12.13
C LEU A 186 2.74 5.46 -11.91
N ILE A 187 3.08 4.53 -11.02
CA ILE A 187 2.17 3.41 -10.63
C ILE A 187 0.88 3.99 -10.06
N PHE A 188 0.97 4.98 -9.16
CA PHE A 188 -0.19 5.64 -8.57
C PHE A 188 -1.05 6.31 -9.64
N ALA A 189 -0.45 7.06 -10.57
CA ALA A 189 -1.18 7.72 -11.66
C ALA A 189 -1.92 6.71 -12.56
N LEU A 190 -1.29 5.57 -12.87
CA LEU A 190 -1.94 4.50 -13.63
C LEU A 190 -3.13 3.89 -12.87
N LEU A 191 -2.98 3.64 -11.56
CA LEU A 191 -4.08 3.12 -10.74
C LEU A 191 -5.22 4.15 -10.60
N VAL A 192 -4.90 5.43 -10.39
CA VAL A 192 -5.92 6.49 -10.36
C VAL A 192 -6.64 6.61 -11.69
N ALA A 193 -5.95 6.56 -12.81
CA ALA A 193 -6.58 6.55 -14.13
C ALA A 193 -7.52 5.36 -14.30
N LEU A 194 -7.10 4.17 -13.84
CA LEU A 194 -7.94 2.97 -13.85
C LEU A 194 -9.20 3.14 -12.98
N VAL A 195 -9.04 3.64 -11.74
CA VAL A 195 -10.18 3.89 -10.82
C VAL A 195 -11.16 4.89 -11.41
N ILE A 196 -10.66 5.99 -12.00
CA ILE A 196 -11.51 7.00 -12.66
C ILE A 196 -12.26 6.37 -13.85
N SER A 197 -11.55 5.61 -14.68
CA SER A 197 -12.17 4.94 -15.86
C SER A 197 -13.25 3.95 -15.45
N LEU A 198 -13.01 3.14 -14.42
CA LEU A 198 -13.99 2.21 -13.86
C LEU A 198 -15.18 2.96 -13.24
N GLY A 199 -14.92 4.06 -12.54
CA GLY A 199 -15.96 4.91 -11.95
C GLY A 199 -16.88 5.52 -13.02
N PHE A 200 -16.31 5.97 -14.15
CA PHE A 200 -17.12 6.44 -15.30
C PHE A 200 -17.93 5.30 -15.94
N LEU A 201 -17.33 4.13 -16.09
CA LEU A 201 -18.03 2.95 -16.65
C LEU A 201 -19.23 2.55 -15.77
N LEU A 202 -19.04 2.46 -14.45
CA LEU A 202 -20.11 2.12 -13.51
C LEU A 202 -21.23 3.17 -13.47
N ARG A 203 -20.92 4.44 -13.73
CA ARG A 203 -21.93 5.50 -13.86
C ARG A 203 -22.66 5.45 -15.20
N ALA A 204 -21.92 5.14 -16.29
CA ALA A 204 -22.50 5.07 -17.63
C ALA A 204 -23.41 3.84 -17.82
N VAL A 205 -23.15 2.76 -17.07
CA VAL A 205 -23.90 1.50 -17.14
C VAL A 205 -24.41 1.14 -15.74
N PRO A 206 -25.56 1.71 -15.30
CA PRO A 206 -26.09 1.51 -13.94
C PRO A 206 -26.35 0.05 -13.58
N GLN A 207 -26.60 -0.82 -14.58
CA GLN A 207 -26.78 -2.26 -14.39
C GLN A 207 -25.52 -2.94 -13.81
N LEU A 208 -24.34 -2.36 -14.00
CA LEU A 208 -23.08 -2.86 -13.42
C LEU A 208 -22.85 -2.39 -11.98
N ASN A 209 -23.61 -1.39 -11.50
CA ASN A 209 -23.46 -0.86 -10.15
C ASN A 209 -24.24 -1.67 -9.11
N HIS A 210 -23.87 -2.93 -8.95
CA HIS A 210 -24.43 -3.80 -7.92
C HIS A 210 -23.31 -4.47 -7.10
N PHE A 211 -23.69 -4.98 -5.94
CA PHE A 211 -22.78 -5.52 -4.93
C PHE A 211 -21.66 -6.41 -5.48
N VAL A 212 -21.99 -7.43 -6.29
CA VAL A 212 -21.00 -8.40 -6.78
C VAL A 212 -19.96 -7.73 -7.69
N VAL A 213 -20.41 -6.85 -8.59
CA VAL A 213 -19.48 -6.15 -9.50
C VAL A 213 -18.56 -5.22 -8.73
N ARG A 214 -19.06 -4.50 -7.72
CA ARG A 214 -18.23 -3.66 -6.86
C ARG A 214 -17.16 -4.47 -6.15
N VAL A 215 -17.52 -5.60 -5.53
CA VAL A 215 -16.54 -6.50 -4.89
C VAL A 215 -15.47 -6.96 -5.89
N LEU A 216 -15.88 -7.36 -7.10
CA LEU A 216 -14.93 -7.80 -8.13
C LEU A 216 -13.98 -6.68 -8.58
N VAL A 217 -14.50 -5.45 -8.73
CA VAL A 217 -13.70 -4.27 -9.08
C VAL A 217 -12.70 -3.96 -7.97
N ASP A 218 -13.11 -3.96 -6.72
CA ASP A 218 -12.24 -3.69 -5.57
C ASP A 218 -11.15 -4.78 -5.43
N CYS A 219 -11.51 -6.04 -5.66
CA CYS A 219 -10.55 -7.13 -5.71
C CYS A 219 -9.52 -6.95 -6.84
N ALA A 220 -9.96 -6.60 -8.04
CA ALA A 220 -9.07 -6.35 -9.17
C ALA A 220 -8.12 -5.18 -8.91
N LEU A 221 -8.63 -4.09 -8.32
CA LEU A 221 -7.82 -2.94 -7.91
C LEU A 221 -6.78 -3.33 -6.86
N SER A 222 -7.15 -4.15 -5.87
CA SER A 222 -6.21 -4.64 -4.84
C SER A 222 -5.10 -5.50 -5.44
N VAL A 223 -5.40 -6.33 -6.45
CA VAL A 223 -4.36 -7.06 -7.20
C VAL A 223 -3.46 -6.08 -7.95
N GLY A 224 -4.02 -5.05 -8.61
CA GLY A 224 -3.25 -4.01 -9.27
C GLY A 224 -2.31 -3.24 -8.32
N GLN A 225 -2.76 -2.97 -7.09
CA GLN A 225 -1.95 -2.33 -6.05
C GLN A 225 -0.71 -3.14 -5.64
N SER A 226 -0.67 -4.44 -5.92
CA SER A 226 0.53 -5.27 -5.72
C SER A 226 1.75 -4.78 -6.51
N ALA A 227 1.55 -3.95 -7.53
CA ALA A 227 2.64 -3.29 -8.24
C ALA A 227 3.53 -2.44 -7.31
N PHE A 228 2.99 -1.85 -6.22
CA PHE A 228 3.78 -1.06 -5.27
C PHE A 228 4.81 -1.91 -4.52
N PRO A 229 4.43 -2.96 -3.78
CA PRO A 229 5.42 -3.80 -3.08
C PRO A 229 6.39 -4.50 -4.05
N ILE A 230 5.95 -4.86 -5.26
CA ILE A 230 6.85 -5.44 -6.28
C ILE A 230 7.91 -4.41 -6.69
N ALA A 231 7.53 -3.16 -6.99
CA ALA A 231 8.46 -2.11 -7.36
C ALA A 231 9.46 -1.80 -6.22
N LEU A 232 8.98 -1.69 -4.98
CA LEU A 232 9.80 -1.43 -3.81
C LEU A 232 10.77 -2.58 -3.52
N PHE A 233 10.32 -3.83 -3.67
CA PHE A 233 11.18 -4.99 -3.58
C PHE A 233 12.27 -4.98 -4.66
N LEU A 234 11.99 -4.59 -5.89
CA LEU A 234 12.99 -4.48 -6.95
C LEU A 234 14.05 -3.41 -6.65
N PHE A 235 13.66 -2.28 -6.06
CA PHE A 235 14.62 -1.29 -5.59
C PHE A 235 15.51 -1.82 -4.46
N TYR A 236 14.93 -2.53 -3.50
CA TYR A 236 15.68 -3.21 -2.45
C TYR A 236 16.65 -4.24 -3.05
N TRP A 237 16.16 -5.11 -3.93
CA TRP A 237 16.96 -6.17 -4.53
C TRP A 237 18.18 -5.65 -5.29
N ARG A 238 17.98 -4.60 -6.09
CA ARG A 238 19.06 -3.93 -6.83
C ARG A 238 19.99 -3.10 -5.95
N ALA A 239 19.58 -2.77 -4.72
CA ALA A 239 20.41 -2.02 -3.79
C ALA A 239 21.29 -2.94 -2.94
N ARG A 240 20.87 -4.20 -2.77
CA ARG A 240 21.58 -5.21 -2.00
C ARG A 240 22.75 -5.86 -2.76
N GLY A 241 22.61 -6.06 -4.07
CA GLY A 241 23.65 -6.59 -4.97
C GLY A 241 24.46 -5.50 -5.62
#